data_648f47c6edcf2ffdc78c3caa3d6cbd91
#
_entry.id   648f47c6edcf2ffdc78c3caa3d6cbd91
#
_cell.length_a   1.000
_cell.length_b   1.000
_cell.length_c   1.000
_cell.angle_alpha   90.00
_cell.angle_beta   90.00
_cell.angle_gamma   90.00
#
_symmetry.space_group_name_H-M   'P 1'
#
loop_
_entity.id
_entity.type
_entity.pdbx_description
1 polymer ?
#
loop_
_entity_poly.entity_id
_entity_poly.type
_entity_poly.pdbx_seq_one_letter_code
_entity_poly.pdbx_strand_id
1 'polypeptide(L)'
;MIQATGAVCLIAFNFILYFLFGSVLTGGKGNRMSLTRTVFAGLFFYYLLFTIFCITVMLRWRPLHVLTSAWTFMMAVMSIAGMVRSRRCIIPAIKKASAFVSGNIAGFLLIGIITIVFISVILMSYQFTLDASYYVGNTAAAIRTDTINMYDPFTGDWLDHYEMRYFFATFSINDAVICSLLHVHPLIWCKITMAGTAIVLSVMILYMAGRKLFGTDMRKITVFIILAETADLFMITIYSTAAFLTTRTYEGKCLLANVVLPGILYIYICLLEDVKDRRTWLLLFLMALGAPVLSSSSNMLVPAMIAVTIIPLAVLRKDLWVIPKAAACMLPGIILTVIYIAYVKNMIVFYTYPTR
;
A
#
# COMPACT_ATOMS: atom_id res chain seq x y z
N MET A 1 -17.61 7.84 -19.82
CA MET A 1 -17.70 8.39 -18.45
C MET A 1 -17.97 7.23 -17.51
N ILE A 2 -17.02 6.83 -16.67
CA ILE A 2 -17.32 5.84 -15.62
C ILE A 2 -18.31 6.52 -14.69
N GLN A 3 -19.49 5.96 -14.56
CA GLN A 3 -20.45 6.43 -13.56
C GLN A 3 -19.81 6.30 -12.16
N ALA A 4 -20.19 7.15 -11.22
CA ALA A 4 -19.66 7.12 -9.85
C ALA A 4 -19.78 5.72 -9.22
N THR A 5 -20.82 4.97 -9.56
CA THR A 5 -21.00 3.57 -9.19
C THR A 5 -19.86 2.66 -9.64
N GLY A 6 -19.33 2.85 -10.85
CA GLY A 6 -18.17 2.08 -11.34
C GLY A 6 -16.91 2.33 -10.53
N ALA A 7 -16.64 3.59 -10.17
CA ALA A 7 -15.49 3.94 -9.34
C ALA A 7 -15.57 3.29 -7.94
N VAL A 8 -16.75 3.33 -7.31
CA VAL A 8 -16.99 2.68 -6.02
C VAL A 8 -16.77 1.16 -6.11
N CYS A 9 -17.26 0.52 -7.19
CA CYS A 9 -17.01 -0.91 -7.40
C CYS A 9 -15.53 -1.26 -7.55
N LEU A 10 -14.75 -0.43 -8.25
CA LEU A 10 -13.31 -0.64 -8.41
C LEU A 10 -12.54 -0.45 -7.10
N ILE A 11 -12.92 0.55 -6.29
CA ILE A 11 -12.36 0.74 -4.94
C ILE A 11 -12.70 -0.47 -4.06
N ALA A 12 -13.96 -0.92 -4.06
CA ALA A 12 -14.40 -2.09 -3.31
C ALA A 12 -13.64 -3.36 -3.74
N PHE A 13 -13.37 -3.52 -5.05
CA PHE A 13 -12.56 -4.61 -5.58
C PHE A 13 -11.16 -4.65 -4.92
N ASN A 14 -10.46 -3.51 -4.82
CA ASN A 14 -9.16 -3.44 -4.15
C ASN A 14 -9.26 -3.90 -2.69
N PHE A 15 -10.25 -3.43 -1.93
CA PHE A 15 -10.43 -3.81 -0.53
C PHE A 15 -10.78 -5.29 -0.36
N ILE A 16 -11.58 -5.86 -1.27
CA ILE A 16 -11.88 -7.29 -1.29
C ILE A 16 -10.61 -8.10 -1.54
N LEU A 17 -9.79 -7.72 -2.52
CA LEU A 17 -8.51 -8.39 -2.79
C LEU A 17 -7.58 -8.31 -1.59
N TYR A 18 -7.38 -7.13 -1.01
CA TYR A 18 -6.52 -6.97 0.16
C TYR A 18 -7.04 -7.78 1.35
N PHE A 19 -8.36 -7.80 1.57
CA PHE A 19 -8.97 -8.63 2.60
C PHE A 19 -8.71 -10.13 2.36
N LEU A 20 -8.89 -10.62 1.14
CA LEU A 20 -8.69 -12.03 0.80
C LEU A 20 -7.23 -12.45 0.95
N PHE A 21 -6.29 -11.66 0.45
CA PHE A 21 -4.85 -11.90 0.64
C PHE A 21 -4.46 -11.88 2.12
N GLY A 22 -4.95 -10.89 2.87
CA GLY A 22 -4.71 -10.82 4.31
C GLY A 22 -5.32 -11.99 5.08
N SER A 23 -6.44 -12.51 4.63
CA SER A 23 -7.12 -13.68 5.22
C SER A 23 -6.28 -14.95 5.13
N VAL A 24 -5.42 -15.08 4.11
CA VAL A 24 -4.45 -16.18 4.03
C VAL A 24 -3.50 -16.17 5.23
N LEU A 25 -3.10 -15.00 5.70
CA LEU A 25 -2.17 -14.84 6.82
C LEU A 25 -2.87 -14.87 8.18
N THR A 26 -4.03 -14.23 8.29
CA THR A 26 -4.71 -13.96 9.56
C THR A 26 -5.86 -14.93 9.85
N GLY A 27 -6.39 -15.62 8.84
CA GLY A 27 -7.47 -16.60 8.98
C GLY A 27 -7.02 -17.87 9.70
N GLY A 28 -7.86 -18.47 10.53
CA GLY A 28 -7.56 -19.74 11.18
C GLY A 28 -8.35 -19.96 12.47
N LYS A 29 -8.33 -21.21 12.99
CA LYS A 29 -9.00 -21.58 14.24
C LYS A 29 -8.44 -20.76 15.41
N GLY A 30 -9.31 -20.21 16.23
CA GLY A 30 -8.95 -19.51 17.47
C GLY A 30 -8.47 -18.05 17.29
N ASN A 31 -8.47 -17.53 16.08
CA ASN A 31 -8.01 -16.16 15.83
C ASN A 31 -9.20 -15.19 15.87
N ARG A 32 -9.18 -14.21 16.77
CA ARG A 32 -10.11 -13.07 16.72
C ARG A 32 -9.69 -12.18 15.56
N MET A 33 -10.31 -12.39 14.40
CA MET A 33 -10.03 -11.67 13.18
C MET A 33 -10.44 -10.20 13.31
N SER A 34 -9.51 -9.30 13.08
CA SER A 34 -9.79 -7.88 12.92
C SER A 34 -9.82 -7.57 11.41
N LEU A 35 -10.97 -7.11 10.90
CA LEU A 35 -11.15 -6.82 9.48
C LEU A 35 -10.12 -5.80 8.97
N THR A 36 -9.93 -4.69 9.70
CA THR A 36 -8.98 -3.63 9.33
C THR A 36 -7.53 -4.11 9.32
N ARG A 37 -7.09 -4.86 10.36
CA ARG A 37 -5.72 -5.44 10.38
C ARG A 37 -5.52 -6.47 9.27
N THR A 38 -6.58 -7.20 8.91
CA THR A 38 -6.52 -8.18 7.81
C THR A 38 -6.34 -7.49 6.47
N VAL A 39 -7.11 -6.44 6.18
CA VAL A 39 -6.95 -5.63 4.97
C VAL A 39 -5.55 -5.02 4.92
N PHE A 40 -5.08 -4.45 6.02
CA PHE A 40 -3.76 -3.84 6.12
C PHE A 40 -2.63 -4.85 5.87
N ALA A 41 -2.69 -6.04 6.46
CA ALA A 41 -1.72 -7.11 6.18
C ALA A 41 -1.79 -7.58 4.72
N GLY A 42 -3.01 -7.69 4.18
CA GLY A 42 -3.24 -8.13 2.82
C GLY A 42 -2.74 -7.16 1.77
N LEU A 43 -2.84 -5.85 2.02
CA LEU A 43 -2.25 -4.81 1.16
C LEU A 43 -0.77 -5.08 0.90
N PHE A 44 0.03 -5.25 1.96
CA PHE A 44 1.47 -5.47 1.81
C PHE A 44 1.80 -6.85 1.25
N PHE A 45 1.03 -7.87 1.62
CA PHE A 45 1.22 -9.21 1.09
C PHE A 45 0.89 -9.30 -0.40
N TYR A 46 -0.16 -8.61 -0.85
CA TYR A 46 -0.54 -8.49 -2.25
C TYR A 46 0.60 -7.85 -3.07
N TYR A 47 1.08 -6.67 -2.66
CA TYR A 47 2.14 -5.98 -3.38
C TYR A 47 3.48 -6.72 -3.34
N LEU A 48 3.83 -7.34 -2.22
CA LEU A 48 5.03 -8.17 -2.11
C LEU A 48 5.01 -9.33 -3.11
N LEU A 49 3.92 -10.10 -3.14
CA LEU A 49 3.79 -11.20 -4.10
C LEU A 49 3.80 -10.71 -5.54
N PHE A 50 3.08 -9.62 -5.83
CA PHE A 50 3.09 -9.02 -7.16
C PHE A 50 4.51 -8.69 -7.62
N THR A 51 5.32 -8.06 -6.77
CA THR A 51 6.69 -7.68 -7.13
C THR A 51 7.57 -8.90 -7.43
N ILE A 52 7.42 -9.98 -6.68
CA ILE A 52 8.15 -11.23 -6.95
C ILE A 52 7.83 -11.75 -8.37
N PHE A 53 6.55 -11.76 -8.74
CA PHE A 53 6.12 -12.13 -10.09
C PHE A 53 6.62 -11.15 -11.14
N CYS A 54 6.46 -9.85 -10.91
CA CYS A 54 6.86 -8.80 -11.83
C CYS A 54 8.36 -8.85 -12.14
N ILE A 55 9.21 -8.88 -11.11
CA ILE A 55 10.67 -8.96 -11.28
C ILE A 55 11.07 -10.25 -12.00
N THR A 56 10.43 -11.37 -11.68
CA THR A 56 10.72 -12.65 -12.35
C THR A 56 10.41 -12.59 -13.85
N VAL A 57 9.32 -11.93 -14.23
CA VAL A 57 8.91 -11.74 -15.63
C VAL A 57 9.84 -10.74 -16.34
N MET A 58 10.19 -9.63 -15.65
CA MET A 58 11.14 -8.62 -16.16
C MET A 58 12.52 -9.21 -16.46
N LEU A 59 13.09 -9.95 -15.51
CA LEU A 59 14.41 -10.59 -15.68
C LEU A 59 14.45 -11.64 -16.79
N ARG A 60 13.29 -12.11 -17.25
CA ARG A 60 13.16 -13.03 -18.38
C ARG A 60 12.72 -12.33 -19.66
N TRP A 61 12.69 -10.99 -19.67
CA TRP A 61 12.27 -10.16 -20.81
C TRP A 61 10.91 -10.59 -21.40
N ARG A 62 9.99 -11.05 -20.54
CA ARG A 62 8.67 -11.49 -20.99
C ARG A 62 7.70 -10.31 -21.08
N PRO A 63 6.74 -10.35 -21.99
CA PRO A 63 5.76 -9.29 -22.18
C PRO A 63 4.78 -9.15 -21.00
N LEU A 64 4.10 -8.00 -20.94
CA LEU A 64 3.14 -7.66 -19.88
C LEU A 64 1.97 -8.66 -19.81
N HIS A 65 1.46 -9.16 -20.97
CA HIS A 65 0.35 -10.11 -20.96
C HIS A 65 0.68 -11.42 -20.24
N VAL A 66 1.94 -11.86 -20.25
CA VAL A 66 2.40 -13.03 -19.48
C VAL A 66 2.33 -12.75 -17.98
N LEU A 67 2.76 -11.56 -17.55
CA LEU A 67 2.61 -11.13 -16.15
C LEU A 67 1.13 -11.03 -15.78
N THR A 68 0.30 -10.43 -16.63
CA THR A 68 -1.14 -10.27 -16.42
C THR A 68 -1.82 -11.63 -16.22
N SER A 69 -1.52 -12.61 -17.08
CA SER A 69 -2.08 -13.97 -16.98
C SER A 69 -1.62 -14.68 -15.71
N ALA A 70 -0.31 -14.66 -15.43
CA ALA A 70 0.27 -15.28 -14.23
C ALA A 70 -0.27 -14.65 -12.94
N TRP A 71 -0.39 -13.32 -12.90
CA TRP A 71 -0.90 -12.60 -11.75
C TRP A 71 -2.40 -12.82 -11.55
N THR A 72 -3.19 -12.85 -12.62
CA THR A 72 -4.63 -13.18 -12.56
C THR A 72 -4.84 -14.57 -11.96
N PHE A 73 -4.07 -15.56 -12.40
CA PHE A 73 -4.10 -16.90 -11.81
C PHE A 73 -3.74 -16.87 -10.32
N MET A 74 -2.66 -16.17 -9.94
CA MET A 74 -2.26 -16.05 -8.53
C MET A 74 -3.32 -15.33 -7.69
N MET A 75 -3.94 -14.25 -8.20
CA MET A 75 -5.05 -13.57 -7.53
C MET A 75 -6.23 -14.52 -7.28
N ALA A 76 -6.58 -15.34 -8.26
CA ALA A 76 -7.65 -16.34 -8.09
C ALA A 76 -7.30 -17.37 -7.01
N VAL A 77 -6.08 -17.94 -7.06
CA VAL A 77 -5.61 -18.92 -6.07
C VAL A 77 -5.60 -18.33 -4.65
N MET A 78 -5.03 -17.13 -4.48
CA MET A 78 -4.97 -16.46 -3.17
C MET A 78 -6.35 -16.06 -2.67
N SER A 79 -7.25 -15.65 -3.56
CA SER A 79 -8.63 -15.31 -3.20
C SER A 79 -9.38 -16.55 -2.70
N ILE A 80 -9.26 -17.67 -3.41
CA ILE A 80 -9.87 -18.95 -2.98
C ILE A 80 -9.28 -19.39 -1.63
N ALA A 81 -7.95 -19.36 -1.48
CA ALA A 81 -7.27 -19.72 -0.24
C ALA A 81 -7.73 -18.82 0.93
N GLY A 82 -7.84 -17.50 0.70
CA GLY A 82 -8.34 -16.55 1.67
C GLY A 82 -9.79 -16.82 2.08
N MET A 83 -10.68 -17.08 1.12
CA MET A 83 -12.07 -17.44 1.39
C MET A 83 -12.17 -18.72 2.22
N VAL A 84 -11.46 -19.79 1.83
CA VAL A 84 -11.47 -21.07 2.56
C VAL A 84 -10.96 -20.87 3.98
N ARG A 85 -9.89 -20.13 4.16
CA ARG A 85 -9.25 -19.90 5.46
C ARG A 85 -10.10 -19.01 6.38
N SER A 86 -10.78 -18.00 5.84
CA SER A 86 -11.62 -17.06 6.61
C SER A 86 -13.06 -17.53 6.83
N ARG A 87 -13.55 -18.57 6.12
CA ARG A 87 -14.95 -18.98 6.10
C ARG A 87 -15.62 -19.12 7.47
N ARG A 88 -14.87 -19.54 8.51
CA ARG A 88 -15.40 -19.72 9.88
C ARG A 88 -15.32 -18.44 10.71
N CYS A 89 -14.46 -17.50 10.35
CA CYS A 89 -14.18 -16.30 11.14
C CYS A 89 -14.82 -15.05 10.56
N ILE A 90 -15.15 -15.02 9.25
CA ILE A 90 -15.64 -13.84 8.57
C ILE A 90 -17.03 -13.41 9.07
N ILE A 91 -17.99 -14.33 9.17
CA ILE A 91 -19.35 -14.00 9.59
C ILE A 91 -19.39 -13.44 11.02
N PRO A 92 -18.73 -14.07 12.03
CA PRO A 92 -18.62 -13.49 13.36
C PRO A 92 -17.91 -12.13 13.37
N ALA A 93 -16.86 -11.95 12.54
CA ALA A 93 -16.14 -10.69 12.47
C ALA A 93 -17.02 -9.57 11.88
N ILE A 94 -17.77 -9.85 10.80
CA ILE A 94 -18.73 -8.90 10.20
C ILE A 94 -19.85 -8.57 11.19
N LYS A 95 -20.45 -9.54 11.85
CA LYS A 95 -21.50 -9.30 12.86
C LYS A 95 -21.00 -8.38 13.98
N LYS A 96 -19.78 -8.65 14.49
CA LYS A 96 -19.17 -7.81 15.51
C LYS A 96 -18.89 -6.38 15.01
N ALA A 97 -18.38 -6.23 13.79
CA ALA A 97 -18.13 -4.93 13.19
C ALA A 97 -19.44 -4.18 12.95
N SER A 98 -20.46 -4.82 12.40
CA SER A 98 -21.80 -4.25 12.18
C SER A 98 -22.44 -3.79 13.49
N ALA A 99 -22.42 -4.61 14.53
CA ALA A 99 -22.94 -4.23 15.84
C ALA A 99 -22.19 -3.01 16.43
N PHE A 100 -20.86 -2.94 16.25
CA PHE A 100 -20.09 -1.77 16.69
C PHE A 100 -20.43 -0.52 15.89
N VAL A 101 -20.57 -0.62 14.56
CA VAL A 101 -20.99 0.48 13.69
C VAL A 101 -22.40 0.95 14.05
N SER A 102 -23.37 0.05 14.22
CA SER A 102 -24.74 0.40 14.59
C SER A 102 -24.82 1.13 15.93
N GLY A 103 -24.02 0.70 16.91
CA GLY A 103 -23.95 1.37 18.23
C GLY A 103 -23.25 2.73 18.19
N ASN A 104 -22.55 3.08 17.09
CA ASN A 104 -21.77 4.31 16.96
C ASN A 104 -22.03 5.00 15.61
N ILE A 105 -23.24 4.88 15.08
CA ILE A 105 -23.59 5.27 13.72
C ILE A 105 -23.27 6.72 13.40
N ALA A 106 -23.51 7.64 14.35
CA ALA A 106 -23.25 9.07 14.16
C ALA A 106 -21.76 9.36 13.91
N GLY A 107 -20.85 8.70 14.66
CA GLY A 107 -19.41 8.84 14.45
C GLY A 107 -18.96 8.31 13.08
N PHE A 108 -19.47 7.14 12.67
CA PHE A 108 -19.16 6.58 11.35
C PHE A 108 -19.74 7.39 10.20
N LEU A 109 -20.93 7.97 10.36
CA LEU A 109 -21.50 8.88 9.37
C LEU A 109 -20.66 10.15 9.21
N LEU A 110 -20.19 10.75 10.32
CA LEU A 110 -19.32 11.92 10.26
C LEU A 110 -17.98 11.60 9.58
N ILE A 111 -17.34 10.48 9.92
CA ILE A 111 -16.12 10.02 9.23
C ILE A 111 -16.41 9.80 7.74
N GLY A 112 -17.53 9.15 7.40
CA GLY A 112 -17.92 8.91 6.02
C GLY A 112 -18.14 10.21 5.23
N ILE A 113 -18.80 11.19 5.83
CA ILE A 113 -19.05 12.50 5.19
C ILE A 113 -17.71 13.22 4.92
N ILE A 114 -16.82 13.34 5.92
CA ILE A 114 -15.53 14.01 5.72
C ILE A 114 -14.69 13.28 4.68
N THR A 115 -14.68 11.95 4.68
CA THR A 115 -13.97 11.14 3.70
C THR A 115 -14.50 11.36 2.28
N ILE A 116 -15.84 11.44 2.11
CA ILE A 116 -16.46 11.73 0.80
C ILE A 116 -16.13 13.15 0.34
N VAL A 117 -16.19 14.13 1.25
CA VAL A 117 -15.80 15.52 0.95
C VAL A 117 -14.34 15.55 0.51
N PHE A 118 -13.45 14.86 1.22
CA PHE A 118 -12.03 14.80 0.92
C PHE A 118 -11.77 14.17 -0.47
N ILE A 119 -12.42 13.05 -0.78
CA ILE A 119 -12.36 12.41 -2.11
C ILE A 119 -12.86 13.39 -3.19
N SER A 120 -13.98 14.07 -2.95
CA SER A 120 -14.56 15.00 -3.91
C SER A 120 -13.62 16.17 -4.18
N VAL A 121 -13.02 16.77 -3.15
CA VAL A 121 -12.03 17.84 -3.29
C VAL A 121 -10.84 17.39 -4.13
N ILE A 122 -10.30 16.21 -3.86
CA ILE A 122 -9.15 15.66 -4.59
C ILE A 122 -9.49 15.37 -6.06
N LEU A 123 -10.66 14.79 -6.33
CA LEU A 123 -11.10 14.51 -7.69
C LEU A 123 -11.36 15.79 -8.50
N MET A 124 -11.76 16.87 -7.84
CA MET A 124 -11.95 18.19 -8.47
C MET A 124 -10.65 18.98 -8.59
N SER A 125 -9.65 18.69 -7.75
CA SER A 125 -8.34 19.34 -7.77
C SER A 125 -7.48 18.72 -8.86
N TYR A 126 -7.29 19.49 -9.95
CA TYR A 126 -6.53 19.01 -11.10
C TYR A 126 -5.12 19.59 -11.05
N GLN A 127 -4.15 18.78 -10.65
CA GLN A 127 -2.74 19.16 -10.76
C GLN A 127 -1.97 18.12 -11.59
N PHE A 128 -1.45 18.55 -12.73
CA PHE A 128 -0.43 17.80 -13.44
C PHE A 128 0.95 18.19 -12.89
N THR A 129 1.58 17.25 -12.20
CA THR A 129 3.01 17.32 -11.92
C THR A 129 3.75 16.43 -12.91
N LEU A 130 5.05 16.63 -13.11
CA LEU A 130 5.88 15.75 -13.94
C LEU A 130 5.79 14.30 -13.49
N ASP A 131 5.72 14.04 -12.19
CA ASP A 131 5.58 12.69 -11.63
C ASP A 131 4.24 12.04 -12.03
N ALA A 132 3.15 12.82 -12.21
CA ALA A 132 1.88 12.30 -12.74
C ALA A 132 2.03 11.72 -14.13
N SER A 133 2.72 12.45 -15.00
CA SER A 133 2.99 12.03 -16.37
C SER A 133 3.82 10.75 -16.38
N TYR A 134 4.77 10.61 -15.46
CA TYR A 134 5.56 9.39 -15.33
C TYR A 134 4.69 8.19 -14.95
N TYR A 135 4.00 8.22 -13.81
CA TYR A 135 3.30 7.04 -13.29
C TYR A 135 2.14 6.60 -14.20
N VAL A 136 1.31 7.55 -14.64
CA VAL A 136 0.21 7.27 -15.57
C VAL A 136 0.75 6.92 -16.96
N GLY A 137 1.79 7.61 -17.40
CA GLY A 137 2.48 7.34 -18.66
C GLY A 137 3.11 5.97 -18.70
N ASN A 138 3.81 5.54 -17.65
CA ASN A 138 4.40 4.21 -17.54
C ASN A 138 3.35 3.10 -17.57
N THR A 139 2.22 3.30 -16.86
CA THR A 139 1.08 2.38 -16.92
C THR A 139 0.52 2.28 -18.34
N ALA A 140 0.34 3.40 -19.04
CA ALA A 140 -0.16 3.43 -20.40
C ALA A 140 0.83 2.86 -21.42
N ALA A 141 2.13 3.19 -21.28
CA ALA A 141 3.20 2.68 -22.12
C ALA A 141 3.31 1.16 -22.01
N ALA A 142 3.30 0.61 -20.79
CA ALA A 142 3.37 -0.82 -20.55
C ALA A 142 2.21 -1.57 -21.25
N ILE A 143 0.98 -1.03 -21.16
CA ILE A 143 -0.20 -1.63 -21.83
C ILE A 143 -0.07 -1.54 -23.36
N ARG A 144 0.34 -0.37 -23.89
CA ARG A 144 0.40 -0.11 -25.32
C ARG A 144 1.48 -0.92 -26.02
N THR A 145 2.64 -1.06 -25.37
CA THR A 145 3.81 -1.76 -25.94
C THR A 145 3.88 -3.22 -25.56
N ASP A 146 3.01 -3.67 -24.65
CA ASP A 146 3.04 -5.01 -24.04
C ASP A 146 4.41 -5.34 -23.40
N THR A 147 5.06 -4.34 -22.80
CA THR A 147 6.38 -4.48 -22.17
C THR A 147 6.34 -4.00 -20.71
N ILE A 148 7.41 -4.27 -19.96
CA ILE A 148 7.50 -3.91 -18.55
C ILE A 148 8.74 -3.03 -18.36
N ASN A 149 8.55 -1.71 -18.13
CA ASN A 149 9.60 -0.73 -17.88
C ASN A 149 10.74 -0.71 -18.95
N MET A 150 10.42 -1.03 -20.20
CA MET A 150 11.40 -1.06 -21.31
C MET A 150 11.42 0.23 -22.12
N TYR A 151 10.43 1.11 -21.93
CA TYR A 151 10.32 2.39 -22.62
C TYR A 151 10.26 3.53 -21.65
N ASP A 152 10.92 4.65 -22.00
CA ASP A 152 10.75 5.90 -21.26
C ASP A 152 9.32 6.43 -21.45
N PRO A 153 8.56 6.65 -20.37
CA PRO A 153 7.17 7.08 -20.48
C PRO A 153 6.99 8.53 -20.95
N PHE A 154 8.04 9.33 -20.96
CA PHE A 154 8.00 10.72 -21.43
C PHE A 154 8.33 10.84 -22.91
N THR A 155 9.37 10.14 -23.40
CA THR A 155 9.84 10.24 -24.77
C THR A 155 9.31 9.12 -25.64
N GLY A 156 8.99 7.97 -25.07
CA GLY A 156 8.61 6.76 -25.78
C GLY A 156 9.82 6.00 -26.36
N ASP A 157 11.04 6.41 -26.02
CA ASP A 157 12.26 5.75 -26.48
C ASP A 157 12.50 4.44 -25.74
N TRP A 158 13.16 3.52 -26.43
CA TRP A 158 13.61 2.26 -25.82
C TRP A 158 14.77 2.53 -24.85
N LEU A 159 14.68 1.95 -23.65
CA LEU A 159 15.72 2.01 -22.63
C LEU A 159 16.69 0.82 -22.78
N ASP A 160 17.98 1.04 -22.85
CA ASP A 160 19.00 0.00 -22.90
C ASP A 160 19.08 -0.80 -21.59
N HIS A 161 18.76 -0.16 -20.48
CA HIS A 161 18.78 -0.76 -19.15
C HIS A 161 17.60 -0.29 -18.31
N TYR A 162 17.16 -1.16 -17.38
CA TYR A 162 16.11 -0.81 -16.44
C TYR A 162 16.56 0.30 -15.50
N GLU A 163 15.74 1.31 -15.32
CA GLU A 163 15.96 2.30 -14.27
C GLU A 163 15.78 1.69 -12.90
N MET A 164 16.85 1.56 -12.11
CA MET A 164 16.84 0.91 -10.80
C MET A 164 15.88 1.56 -9.81
N ARG A 165 15.62 2.85 -9.97
CA ARG A 165 14.64 3.60 -9.19
C ARG A 165 13.23 2.98 -9.28
N TYR A 166 12.89 2.41 -10.42
CA TYR A 166 11.57 1.84 -10.70
C TYR A 166 11.58 0.31 -10.86
N PHE A 167 12.75 -0.31 -10.80
CA PHE A 167 12.89 -1.76 -10.94
C PHE A 167 12.17 -2.54 -9.84
N PHE A 168 12.34 -2.11 -8.57
CA PHE A 168 11.67 -2.68 -7.42
C PHE A 168 10.34 -1.98 -7.10
N ALA A 169 10.16 -0.73 -7.53
CA ALA A 169 8.94 0.03 -7.35
C ALA A 169 7.92 -0.30 -8.44
N THR A 170 7.38 -1.51 -8.39
CA THR A 170 6.50 -2.08 -9.43
C THR A 170 5.04 -1.62 -9.33
N PHE A 171 4.75 -0.58 -8.56
CA PHE A 171 3.41 -0.05 -8.33
C PHE A 171 2.67 0.30 -9.63
N SER A 172 3.29 1.08 -10.54
CA SER A 172 2.71 1.46 -11.84
C SER A 172 2.49 0.26 -12.77
N ILE A 173 3.32 -0.79 -12.66
CA ILE A 173 3.13 -2.01 -13.43
C ILE A 173 1.97 -2.85 -12.87
N ASN A 174 1.74 -2.81 -11.55
CA ASN A 174 0.52 -3.40 -10.99
C ASN A 174 -0.72 -2.69 -11.54
N ASP A 175 -0.70 -1.37 -11.63
CA ASP A 175 -1.77 -0.60 -12.24
C ASP A 175 -1.99 -1.00 -13.71
N ALA A 176 -0.91 -1.20 -14.48
CA ALA A 176 -0.99 -1.66 -15.87
C ALA A 176 -1.63 -3.06 -15.98
N VAL A 177 -1.23 -3.99 -15.13
CA VAL A 177 -1.81 -5.35 -15.09
C VAL A 177 -3.30 -5.31 -14.77
N ILE A 178 -3.73 -4.53 -13.77
CA ILE A 178 -5.13 -4.45 -13.40
C ILE A 178 -5.94 -3.70 -14.47
N CYS A 179 -5.40 -2.62 -15.05
CA CYS A 179 -6.04 -1.93 -16.17
C CYS A 179 -6.24 -2.86 -17.39
N SER A 180 -5.23 -3.67 -17.72
CA SER A 180 -5.33 -4.67 -18.81
C SER A 180 -6.38 -5.73 -18.51
N LEU A 181 -6.43 -6.23 -17.27
CA LEU A 181 -7.38 -7.25 -16.84
C LEU A 181 -8.83 -6.76 -16.86
N LEU A 182 -9.06 -5.54 -16.35
CA LEU A 182 -10.41 -4.97 -16.19
C LEU A 182 -10.85 -4.10 -17.38
N HIS A 183 -9.99 -3.93 -18.39
CA HIS A 183 -10.20 -3.02 -19.52
C HIS A 183 -10.55 -1.58 -19.10
N VAL A 184 -9.90 -1.09 -18.02
CA VAL A 184 -10.07 0.25 -17.49
C VAL A 184 -8.95 1.15 -18.00
N HIS A 185 -9.30 2.38 -18.39
CA HIS A 185 -8.32 3.35 -18.85
C HIS A 185 -7.34 3.73 -17.71
N PRO A 186 -6.00 3.75 -17.94
CA PRO A 186 -4.99 4.04 -16.91
C PRO A 186 -5.26 5.31 -16.11
N LEU A 187 -5.66 6.39 -16.77
CA LEU A 187 -5.97 7.67 -16.11
C LEU A 187 -7.12 7.53 -15.10
N ILE A 188 -8.16 6.76 -15.45
CA ILE A 188 -9.31 6.53 -14.56
C ILE A 188 -8.88 5.70 -13.35
N TRP A 189 -8.12 4.63 -13.60
CA TRP A 189 -7.60 3.79 -12.53
C TRP A 189 -6.72 4.59 -11.57
N CYS A 190 -5.67 5.24 -12.08
CA CYS A 190 -4.71 5.94 -11.26
C CYS A 190 -5.31 7.16 -10.53
N LYS A 191 -6.14 7.98 -11.22
CA LYS A 191 -6.67 9.22 -10.63
C LYS A 191 -7.92 9.04 -9.79
N ILE A 192 -8.79 8.09 -10.13
CA ILE A 192 -10.07 7.94 -9.44
C ILE A 192 -10.01 6.76 -8.48
N THR A 193 -9.68 5.57 -8.99
CA THR A 193 -9.72 4.34 -8.18
C THR A 193 -8.63 4.34 -7.11
N MET A 194 -7.39 4.63 -7.51
CA MET A 194 -6.27 4.63 -6.55
C MET A 194 -6.33 5.81 -5.59
N ALA A 195 -6.83 6.99 -6.02
CA ALA A 195 -7.09 8.10 -5.11
C ALA A 195 -8.09 7.71 -4.02
N GLY A 196 -9.26 7.21 -4.39
CA GLY A 196 -10.25 6.74 -3.41
C GLY A 196 -9.73 5.62 -2.52
N THR A 197 -8.96 4.67 -3.08
CA THR A 197 -8.33 3.59 -2.32
C THR A 197 -7.33 4.14 -1.29
N ALA A 198 -6.47 5.08 -1.68
CA ALA A 198 -5.46 5.68 -0.80
C ALA A 198 -6.10 6.45 0.36
N ILE A 199 -7.14 7.24 0.10
CA ILE A 199 -7.85 8.01 1.13
C ILE A 199 -8.52 7.06 2.12
N VAL A 200 -9.26 6.06 1.65
CA VAL A 200 -9.93 5.10 2.55
C VAL A 200 -8.90 4.30 3.37
N LEU A 201 -7.74 3.95 2.81
CA LEU A 201 -6.64 3.32 3.54
C LEU A 201 -6.05 4.26 4.60
N SER A 202 -5.87 5.55 4.29
CA SER A 202 -5.40 6.56 5.26
C SER A 202 -6.38 6.67 6.44
N VAL A 203 -7.67 6.85 6.16
CA VAL A 203 -8.72 6.87 7.19
C VAL A 203 -8.72 5.58 8.02
N MET A 204 -8.54 4.43 7.37
CA MET A 204 -8.49 3.15 8.07
C MET A 204 -7.29 3.07 9.03
N ILE A 205 -6.11 3.57 8.66
CA ILE A 205 -4.95 3.61 9.55
C ILE A 205 -5.17 4.57 10.71
N LEU A 206 -5.71 5.76 10.45
CA LEU A 206 -6.10 6.71 11.51
C LEU A 206 -7.12 6.08 12.46
N TYR A 207 -8.13 5.39 11.95
CA TYR A 207 -9.09 4.65 12.77
C TYR A 207 -8.41 3.58 13.62
N MET A 208 -7.49 2.80 13.06
CA MET A 208 -6.75 1.77 13.81
C MET A 208 -5.90 2.37 14.92
N ALA A 209 -5.22 3.50 14.65
CA ALA A 209 -4.45 4.24 15.63
C ALA A 209 -5.36 4.85 16.72
N GLY A 210 -6.44 5.52 16.32
CA GLY A 210 -7.43 6.08 17.24
C GLY A 210 -8.06 5.02 18.17
N ARG A 211 -8.35 3.83 17.64
CA ARG A 211 -8.83 2.68 18.43
C ARG A 211 -7.80 2.23 19.48
N LYS A 212 -6.54 2.35 19.20
CA LYS A 212 -5.47 2.04 20.15
C LYS A 212 -5.29 3.14 21.20
N LEU A 213 -5.36 4.40 20.81
CA LEU A 213 -5.18 5.55 21.71
C LEU A 213 -6.39 5.78 22.63
N PHE A 214 -7.61 5.63 22.10
CA PHE A 214 -8.85 6.02 22.78
C PHE A 214 -9.78 4.84 23.12
N GLY A 215 -9.35 3.61 22.88
CA GLY A 215 -10.14 2.40 23.16
C GLY A 215 -11.42 2.33 22.33
N THR A 216 -12.59 2.30 23.00
CA THR A 216 -13.92 2.24 22.35
C THR A 216 -14.62 3.58 22.27
N ASP A 217 -14.01 4.67 22.72
CA ASP A 217 -14.59 6.02 22.71
C ASP A 217 -14.63 6.57 21.28
N MET A 218 -15.75 6.29 20.60
CA MET A 218 -15.95 6.66 19.21
C MET A 218 -15.97 8.19 18.99
N ARG A 219 -16.36 8.98 20.02
CA ARG A 219 -16.33 10.45 19.91
C ARG A 219 -14.92 10.96 19.73
N LYS A 220 -13.99 10.49 20.59
CA LYS A 220 -12.56 10.88 20.50
C LYS A 220 -11.93 10.38 19.19
N ILE A 221 -12.25 9.16 18.76
CA ILE A 221 -11.77 8.59 17.49
C ILE A 221 -12.26 9.44 16.31
N THR A 222 -13.53 9.81 16.29
CA THR A 222 -14.12 10.64 15.23
C THR A 222 -13.45 12.01 15.18
N VAL A 223 -13.31 12.70 16.33
CA VAL A 223 -12.64 14.01 16.40
C VAL A 223 -11.18 13.89 15.92
N PHE A 224 -10.45 12.85 16.34
CA PHE A 224 -9.07 12.61 15.91
C PHE A 224 -8.97 12.46 14.39
N ILE A 225 -9.84 11.67 13.76
CA ILE A 225 -9.84 11.48 12.30
C ILE A 225 -10.21 12.78 11.58
N ILE A 226 -11.26 13.50 12.04
CA ILE A 226 -11.67 14.76 11.44
C ILE A 226 -10.55 15.81 11.52
N LEU A 227 -9.87 15.92 12.66
CA LEU A 227 -8.74 16.84 12.82
C LEU A 227 -7.59 16.50 11.88
N ALA A 228 -7.24 15.21 11.74
CA ALA A 228 -6.19 14.76 10.84
C ALA A 228 -6.54 15.05 9.36
N GLU A 229 -7.72 14.67 8.92
CA GLU A 229 -8.19 14.92 7.54
C GLU A 229 -8.30 16.43 7.24
N THR A 230 -8.76 17.22 8.23
CA THR A 230 -8.81 18.69 8.10
C THR A 230 -7.41 19.28 7.99
N ALA A 231 -6.47 18.80 8.81
CA ALA A 231 -5.07 19.22 8.72
C ALA A 231 -4.48 18.91 7.34
N ASP A 232 -4.78 17.74 6.77
CA ASP A 232 -4.35 17.36 5.42
C ASP A 232 -4.95 18.25 4.32
N LEU A 233 -6.15 18.83 4.52
CA LEU A 233 -6.73 19.78 3.56
C LEU A 233 -6.07 21.17 3.60
N PHE A 234 -5.59 21.61 4.76
CA PHE A 234 -5.08 22.97 4.94
C PHE A 234 -3.55 23.08 5.02
N MET A 235 -2.85 22.00 5.33
CA MET A 235 -1.40 21.98 5.50
C MET A 235 -0.65 21.45 4.27
N ILE A 236 -1.09 21.82 3.08
CA ILE A 236 -0.50 21.36 1.82
C ILE A 236 0.79 22.14 1.55
N THR A 237 1.92 21.51 1.80
CA THR A 237 3.25 21.98 1.37
C THR A 237 3.89 20.95 0.45
N ILE A 238 4.89 21.37 -0.34
CA ILE A 238 5.37 20.62 -1.51
C ILE A 238 5.76 19.14 -1.24
N TYR A 239 6.24 18.83 -0.03
CA TYR A 239 6.65 17.48 0.37
C TYR A 239 5.93 16.97 1.64
N SER A 240 4.80 17.57 2.01
CA SER A 240 3.99 17.08 3.13
C SER A 240 3.24 15.80 2.78
N THR A 241 2.85 15.04 3.80
CA THR A 241 1.95 13.88 3.64
C THR A 241 0.64 14.30 2.97
N ALA A 242 0.15 15.47 3.36
CA ALA A 242 -1.02 16.12 2.79
C ALA A 242 -0.90 16.35 1.28
N ALA A 243 0.24 16.85 0.78
CA ALA A 243 0.47 17.05 -0.65
C ALA A 243 0.40 15.74 -1.44
N PHE A 244 0.95 14.65 -0.90
CA PHE A 244 0.84 13.34 -1.54
C PHE A 244 -0.60 12.83 -1.56
N LEU A 245 -1.39 13.08 -0.52
CA LEU A 245 -2.77 12.61 -0.43
C LEU A 245 -3.73 13.47 -1.29
N THR A 246 -3.45 14.77 -1.45
CA THR A 246 -4.33 15.70 -2.16
C THR A 246 -4.04 15.81 -3.65
N THR A 247 -2.75 15.82 -4.03
CA THR A 247 -2.35 16.15 -5.41
C THR A 247 -1.64 15.01 -6.13
N ARG A 248 -1.15 13.98 -5.43
CA ARG A 248 -0.26 12.95 -5.97
C ARG A 248 -0.72 11.52 -5.63
N THR A 249 -2.03 11.29 -5.58
CA THR A 249 -2.64 9.99 -5.20
C THR A 249 -2.34 8.85 -6.17
N TYR A 250 -1.93 9.16 -7.40
CA TYR A 250 -1.51 8.20 -8.43
C TYR A 250 -0.09 7.64 -8.21
N GLU A 251 0.65 8.17 -7.24
CA GLU A 251 1.99 7.70 -6.92
C GLU A 251 1.95 6.71 -5.75
N GLY A 252 2.77 5.68 -5.81
CA GLY A 252 2.97 4.80 -4.65
C GLY A 252 3.53 5.55 -3.42
N LYS A 253 4.18 6.72 -3.62
CA LYS A 253 4.60 7.61 -2.52
C LYS A 253 3.42 8.09 -1.67
N CYS A 254 2.22 8.23 -2.24
CA CYS A 254 1.02 8.56 -1.48
C CYS A 254 0.73 7.49 -0.42
N LEU A 255 0.74 6.22 -0.80
CA LEU A 255 0.57 5.10 0.13
C LEU A 255 1.74 5.00 1.12
N LEU A 256 2.97 5.29 0.69
CA LEU A 256 4.11 5.34 1.60
C LEU A 256 3.90 6.39 2.69
N ALA A 257 3.56 7.61 2.32
CA ALA A 257 3.42 8.73 3.25
C ALA A 257 2.20 8.59 4.18
N ASN A 258 1.05 8.14 3.65
CA ASN A 258 -0.24 8.18 4.34
C ASN A 258 -0.72 6.83 4.88
N VAL A 259 -0.06 5.72 4.52
CA VAL A 259 -0.43 4.38 4.99
C VAL A 259 0.76 3.70 5.68
N VAL A 260 1.94 3.68 5.04
CA VAL A 260 3.11 2.97 5.59
C VAL A 260 3.68 3.68 6.82
N LEU A 261 4.01 4.98 6.70
CA LEU A 261 4.61 5.72 7.82
C LEU A 261 3.66 5.84 9.03
N PRO A 262 2.38 6.22 8.86
CA PRO A 262 1.41 6.15 9.96
C PRO A 262 1.17 4.72 10.46
N GLY A 263 1.28 3.72 9.58
CA GLY A 263 1.21 2.30 9.95
C GLY A 263 2.35 1.87 10.88
N ILE A 264 3.58 2.38 10.69
CA ILE A 264 4.70 2.14 11.61
C ILE A 264 4.39 2.76 12.98
N LEU A 265 3.84 3.97 13.04
CA LEU A 265 3.40 4.59 14.29
C LEU A 265 2.30 3.77 14.98
N TYR A 266 1.32 3.28 14.23
CA TYR A 266 0.31 2.38 14.77
C TYR A 266 0.94 1.10 15.36
N ILE A 267 1.92 0.50 14.67
CA ILE A 267 2.65 -0.67 15.15
C ILE A 267 3.46 -0.35 16.39
N TYR A 268 4.11 0.82 16.43
CA TYR A 268 4.82 1.32 17.61
C TYR A 268 3.89 1.38 18.84
N ILE A 269 2.68 1.95 18.68
CA ILE A 269 1.69 2.01 19.77
C ILE A 269 1.28 0.59 20.21
N CYS A 270 1.10 -0.35 19.27
CA CYS A 270 0.79 -1.75 19.60
C CYS A 270 1.95 -2.42 20.38
N LEU A 271 3.20 -2.18 19.99
CA LEU A 271 4.39 -2.73 20.65
C LEU A 271 4.67 -2.06 21.99
N LEU A 272 4.23 -0.80 22.20
CA LEU A 272 4.22 -0.17 23.52
C LEU A 272 3.32 -0.92 24.51
N GLU A 273 2.22 -1.53 24.07
CA GLU A 273 1.36 -2.33 24.93
C GLU A 273 1.95 -3.74 25.17
N ASP A 274 2.30 -4.43 24.09
CA ASP A 274 2.89 -5.78 24.14
C ASP A 274 4.02 -5.95 23.12
N VAL A 275 5.25 -5.79 23.59
CA VAL A 275 6.47 -5.94 22.79
C VAL A 275 6.72 -7.38 22.33
N LYS A 276 6.04 -8.38 22.95
CA LYS A 276 6.17 -9.79 22.62
C LYS A 276 5.17 -10.28 21.57
N ASP A 277 4.20 -9.44 21.16
CA ASP A 277 3.19 -9.84 20.17
C ASP A 277 3.82 -10.15 18.81
N ARG A 278 3.98 -11.43 18.53
CA ARG A 278 4.55 -11.95 17.27
C ARG A 278 3.78 -11.48 16.03
N ARG A 279 2.47 -11.26 16.16
CA ARG A 279 1.63 -10.85 15.02
C ARG A 279 1.91 -9.41 14.62
N THR A 280 2.17 -8.55 15.60
CA THR A 280 2.55 -7.16 15.36
C THR A 280 3.92 -7.08 14.72
N TRP A 281 4.90 -7.89 15.15
CA TRP A 281 6.21 -8.01 14.51
C TRP A 281 6.11 -8.55 13.08
N LEU A 282 5.31 -9.59 12.85
CA LEU A 282 5.07 -10.10 11.49
C LEU A 282 4.46 -9.05 10.58
N LEU A 283 3.52 -8.25 11.08
CA LEU A 283 2.90 -7.17 10.33
C LEU A 283 3.92 -6.08 9.97
N LEU A 284 4.81 -5.71 10.90
CA LEU A 284 5.91 -4.76 10.64
C LEU A 284 6.85 -5.29 9.56
N PHE A 285 7.26 -6.56 9.66
CA PHE A 285 8.13 -7.20 8.69
C PHE A 285 7.50 -7.27 7.29
N LEU A 286 6.22 -7.65 7.22
CA LEU A 286 5.47 -7.70 5.97
C LEU A 286 5.33 -6.31 5.33
N MET A 287 5.09 -5.29 6.15
CA MET A 287 5.04 -3.91 5.69
C MET A 287 6.41 -3.43 5.16
N ALA A 288 7.49 -3.76 5.86
CA ALA A 288 8.84 -3.44 5.43
C ALA A 288 9.25 -4.12 4.12
N LEU A 289 8.75 -5.35 3.87
CA LEU A 289 8.92 -6.05 2.59
C LEU A 289 8.04 -5.47 1.46
N GLY A 290 6.83 -5.05 1.79
CA GLY A 290 5.88 -4.55 0.78
C GLY A 290 6.03 -3.06 0.44
N ALA A 291 6.63 -2.26 1.31
CA ALA A 291 6.78 -0.82 1.08
C ALA A 291 7.69 -0.45 -0.11
N PRO A 292 8.81 -1.16 -0.39
CA PRO A 292 9.66 -0.89 -1.57
C PRO A 292 8.92 -0.94 -2.90
N VAL A 293 7.88 -1.75 -2.98
CA VAL A 293 7.02 -1.88 -4.15
C VAL A 293 6.32 -0.58 -4.51
N LEU A 294 5.94 0.19 -3.48
CA LEU A 294 5.22 1.46 -3.63
C LEU A 294 6.16 2.57 -4.12
N SER A 295 7.36 2.63 -3.56
CA SER A 295 8.35 3.66 -3.93
C SER A 295 9.75 3.29 -3.46
N SER A 296 10.75 3.56 -4.27
CA SER A 296 12.17 3.41 -3.91
C SER A 296 12.58 4.24 -2.68
N SER A 297 11.89 5.36 -2.41
CA SER A 297 12.13 6.17 -1.20
C SER A 297 11.86 5.39 0.10
N SER A 298 11.02 4.36 0.07
CA SER A 298 10.74 3.52 1.22
C SER A 298 11.96 2.73 1.69
N ASN A 299 12.93 2.46 0.78
CA ASN A 299 14.14 1.72 1.09
C ASN A 299 14.97 2.40 2.20
N MET A 300 14.90 3.73 2.28
CA MET A 300 15.54 4.53 3.32
C MET A 300 14.58 4.95 4.42
N LEU A 301 13.36 5.40 4.07
CA LEU A 301 12.41 5.96 5.02
C LEU A 301 11.87 4.91 6.00
N VAL A 302 11.60 3.67 5.55
CA VAL A 302 11.06 2.62 6.42
C VAL A 302 12.10 2.17 7.45
N PRO A 303 13.35 1.83 7.09
CA PRO A 303 14.39 1.55 8.08
C PRO A 303 14.64 2.71 9.05
N ALA A 304 14.70 3.95 8.54
CA ALA A 304 14.90 5.13 9.39
C ALA A 304 13.76 5.29 10.41
N MET A 305 12.50 5.15 9.96
CA MET A 305 11.34 5.24 10.83
C MET A 305 11.31 4.13 11.88
N ILE A 306 11.67 2.89 11.51
CA ILE A 306 11.81 1.78 12.46
C ILE A 306 12.93 2.07 13.47
N ALA A 307 14.08 2.58 13.02
CA ALA A 307 15.19 2.92 13.90
C ALA A 307 14.78 3.97 14.95
N VAL A 308 14.11 5.02 14.53
CA VAL A 308 13.73 6.14 15.41
C VAL A 308 12.59 5.77 16.35
N THR A 309 11.64 4.92 15.93
CA THR A 309 10.45 4.60 16.72
C THR A 309 10.59 3.29 17.50
N ILE A 310 11.02 2.23 16.87
CA ILE A 310 10.95 0.88 17.43
C ILE A 310 12.20 0.53 18.25
N ILE A 311 13.41 0.94 17.83
CA ILE A 311 14.63 0.64 18.60
C ILE A 311 14.60 1.23 20.01
N PRO A 312 14.13 2.47 20.26
CA PRO A 312 14.01 3.01 21.62
C PRO A 312 13.14 2.18 22.57
N LEU A 313 12.22 1.34 22.03
CA LEU A 313 11.46 0.40 22.86
C LEU A 313 12.33 -0.59 23.63
N ALA A 314 13.52 -0.91 23.10
CA ALA A 314 14.47 -1.79 23.79
C ALA A 314 14.82 -1.21 25.19
N VAL A 315 15.03 0.10 25.25
CA VAL A 315 15.32 0.82 26.52
C VAL A 315 14.04 0.97 27.35
N LEU A 316 12.95 1.43 26.76
CA LEU A 316 11.68 1.68 27.46
C LEU A 316 11.09 0.42 28.09
N ARG A 317 11.21 -0.72 27.40
CA ARG A 317 10.66 -2.02 27.84
C ARG A 317 11.71 -2.91 28.49
N LYS A 318 12.98 -2.47 28.55
CA LYS A 318 14.12 -3.25 29.07
C LYS A 318 14.21 -4.65 28.42
N ASP A 319 13.91 -4.73 27.12
CA ASP A 319 13.90 -5.95 26.34
C ASP A 319 14.81 -5.82 25.11
N LEU A 320 16.05 -6.33 25.22
CA LEU A 320 17.04 -6.25 24.16
C LEU A 320 16.66 -7.07 22.90
N TRP A 321 15.69 -8.00 23.01
CA TRP A 321 15.18 -8.76 21.85
C TRP A 321 14.41 -7.90 20.84
N VAL A 322 14.08 -6.66 21.20
CA VAL A 322 13.53 -5.67 20.27
C VAL A 322 14.54 -5.35 19.16
N ILE A 323 15.83 -5.23 19.48
CA ILE A 323 16.88 -4.81 18.54
C ILE A 323 17.01 -5.77 17.35
N PRO A 324 17.25 -7.09 17.54
CA PRO A 324 17.36 -8.01 16.40
C PRO A 324 16.06 -8.14 15.59
N LYS A 325 14.89 -8.02 16.21
CA LYS A 325 13.62 -8.02 15.48
C LYS A 325 13.47 -6.76 14.63
N ALA A 326 13.80 -5.59 15.17
CA ALA A 326 13.78 -4.33 14.42
C ALA A 326 14.80 -4.37 13.27
N ALA A 327 16.01 -4.86 13.52
CA ALA A 327 17.05 -5.04 12.50
C ALA A 327 16.57 -5.95 11.36
N ALA A 328 15.91 -7.07 11.68
CA ALA A 328 15.32 -7.96 10.68
C ALA A 328 14.26 -7.25 9.83
N CYS A 329 13.45 -6.36 10.43
CA CYS A 329 12.47 -5.57 9.69
C CYS A 329 13.11 -4.46 8.83
N MET A 330 14.28 -3.95 9.23
CA MET A 330 15.00 -2.92 8.45
C MET A 330 15.79 -3.52 7.27
N LEU A 331 16.19 -4.79 7.38
CA LEU A 331 17.10 -5.47 6.45
C LEU A 331 16.63 -5.39 4.97
N PRO A 332 15.37 -5.60 4.61
CA PRO A 332 14.92 -5.49 3.22
C PRO A 332 15.23 -4.12 2.59
N GLY A 333 14.90 -3.04 3.27
CA GLY A 333 15.17 -1.68 2.78
C GLY A 333 16.66 -1.39 2.69
N ILE A 334 17.46 -1.84 3.66
CA ILE A 334 18.93 -1.68 3.66
C ILE A 334 19.54 -2.42 2.46
N ILE A 335 19.15 -3.67 2.21
CA ILE A 335 19.63 -4.45 1.06
C ILE A 335 19.32 -3.73 -0.25
N LEU A 336 18.07 -3.28 -0.44
CA LEU A 336 17.66 -2.57 -1.64
C LEU A 336 18.38 -1.22 -1.81
N THR A 337 18.69 -0.52 -0.72
CA THR A 337 19.51 0.69 -0.75
C THR A 337 20.93 0.39 -1.20
N VAL A 338 21.55 -0.68 -0.71
CA VAL A 338 22.91 -1.12 -1.13
C VAL A 338 22.93 -1.47 -2.61
N ILE A 339 21.91 -2.22 -3.09
CA ILE A 339 21.76 -2.54 -4.52
C ILE A 339 21.63 -1.26 -5.35
N TYR A 340 20.83 -0.29 -4.90
CA TYR A 340 20.68 0.99 -5.58
C TYR A 340 21.99 1.78 -5.64
N ILE A 341 22.76 1.82 -4.56
CA ILE A 341 24.09 2.47 -4.53
C ILE A 341 25.06 1.76 -5.50
N ALA A 342 25.04 0.43 -5.55
CA ALA A 342 25.87 -0.32 -6.50
C ALA A 342 25.51 -0.02 -7.96
N TYR A 343 24.22 0.15 -8.26
CA TYR A 343 23.74 0.59 -9.57
C TYR A 343 24.23 2.01 -9.91
N VAL A 344 24.08 2.98 -9.00
CA VAL A 344 24.53 4.38 -9.24
C VAL A 344 26.03 4.44 -9.47
N LYS A 345 26.80 3.51 -8.88
CA LYS A 345 28.26 3.38 -9.11
C LYS A 345 28.62 2.54 -10.36
N ASN A 346 27.63 2.20 -11.20
CA ASN A 346 27.82 1.34 -12.38
C ASN A 346 28.45 -0.04 -12.08
N MET A 347 28.28 -0.55 -10.84
CA MET A 347 28.76 -1.89 -10.46
C MET A 347 27.77 -2.98 -10.89
N ILE A 348 26.49 -2.63 -11.01
CA ILE A 348 25.41 -3.54 -11.40
C ILE A 348 24.54 -2.82 -12.44
N VAL A 349 24.28 -3.48 -13.55
CA VAL A 349 23.36 -2.98 -14.61
C VAL A 349 22.42 -4.11 -15.00
N PHE A 350 21.13 -3.82 -15.08
CA PHE A 350 20.11 -4.76 -15.57
C PHE A 350 19.64 -4.30 -16.95
N TYR A 351 20.00 -5.05 -17.98
CA TYR A 351 19.64 -4.72 -19.35
C TYR A 351 18.19 -5.10 -19.67
N THR A 352 17.56 -4.34 -20.56
CA THR A 352 16.18 -4.58 -21.03
C THR A 352 16.11 -5.64 -22.12
N TYR A 353 17.24 -6.19 -22.54
CA TYR A 353 17.39 -7.24 -23.54
C TYR A 353 18.43 -8.27 -23.11
N PRO A 354 18.37 -9.51 -23.64
CA PRO A 354 19.37 -10.54 -23.34
C PRO A 354 20.76 -10.09 -23.79
N THR A 355 21.67 -9.94 -22.86
CA THR A 355 23.11 -9.78 -23.18
C THR A 355 23.68 -11.15 -23.52
N ARG A 356 24.33 -11.26 -24.71
CA ARG A 356 25.02 -12.49 -25.12
C ARG A 356 26.27 -12.71 -24.30
#